data_e91bc38d753a270203eb94acea30ac59
#
_entry.id   e91bc38d753a270203eb94acea30ac59
#
_cell.length_a   1.000
_cell.length_b   1.000
_cell.length_c   1.000
_cell.angle_alpha   90.00
_cell.angle_beta   90.00
_cell.angle_gamma   90.00
#
_symmetry.space_group_name_H-M   'P 1'
#
loop_
_entity.id
_entity.type
_entity.pdbx_description
1 polymer ?
#
loop_
_entity_poly.entity_id
_entity_poly.type
_entity_poly.pdbx_seq_one_letter_code
_entity_poly.pdbx_strand_id
1 'polypeptide(L)'
;KMKNNMMKKLLTLVLAGAMTLSLAACGAKDTPSADQPDNSTEEAKTYKVAVIKQLDHASLDEIANAVAAELDKIAADNNVTIEYDITSGQNDQTILKQLSDQAIADQVDAIIPIATTAAQISALSAEDTKTPVVYAAVSDPEAASLTGIDYVTGTSDALNTSFIMDMTFAQNPDVAKVGLLYSLSEPNSTKPIADAKAYLDAKGIEYVEQTANTNDEVVAAASALIADGVDAVFTPTDNVIMAAELAIYEDLAKAGIPHYTGADSFVRNGAYATCGVNYTDLGAKTADLAYSAITDGMDAMEDYYLMDGGIITVNTDTAAAMSLDYSCFDSMGTVVEVTTTKD
;
A
#
# COMPACT_ATOMS: atom_id res chain seq x y z
N LYS A 1 -20.13 51.09 24.24
CA LYS A 1 -21.29 50.88 25.15
C LYS A 1 -21.59 49.41 25.11
N MET A 2 -21.35 48.67 25.98
CA MET A 2 -21.66 48.37 27.38
C MET A 2 -21.70 46.87 27.47
N LYS A 3 -20.82 46.25 28.23
CA LYS A 3 -21.01 45.77 29.62
C LYS A 3 -21.98 44.56 29.65
N ASN A 4 -21.80 43.48 30.29
CA ASN A 4 -21.06 43.12 31.54
C ASN A 4 -21.26 41.63 31.74
N ASN A 5 -20.27 40.94 32.15
CA ASN A 5 -20.04 40.44 33.53
C ASN A 5 -20.80 39.19 33.97
N MET A 6 -19.98 38.26 34.33
CA MET A 6 -19.71 37.77 35.73
C MET A 6 -20.61 36.58 36.07
N MET A 7 -20.28 35.54 36.75
CA MET A 7 -19.23 35.31 37.77
C MET A 7 -19.37 33.84 38.27
N LYS A 8 -18.25 33.23 38.51
CA LYS A 8 -17.89 32.29 39.57
C LYS A 8 -19.03 31.65 40.41
N LYS A 9 -18.92 30.35 40.68
CA LYS A 9 -18.79 29.87 42.06
C LYS A 9 -18.25 28.45 42.13
N LEU A 10 -17.10 28.31 42.78
CA LEU A 10 -16.61 27.14 43.51
C LEU A 10 -17.67 26.59 44.47
N LEU A 11 -17.69 25.28 44.65
CA LEU A 11 -17.94 24.72 45.97
C LEU A 11 -17.23 23.37 46.15
N THR A 12 -16.18 23.41 46.93
CA THR A 12 -15.48 22.31 47.58
C THR A 12 -16.37 21.75 48.70
N LEU A 13 -16.48 20.42 48.87
CA LEU A 13 -16.77 19.81 50.15
C LEU A 13 -16.00 18.50 50.32
N VAL A 14 -15.06 18.52 51.25
CA VAL A 14 -14.38 17.41 51.88
C VAL A 14 -15.30 16.86 53.01
N LEU A 15 -15.42 15.55 53.12
CA LEU A 15 -15.64 14.94 54.45
C LEU A 15 -15.04 13.52 54.50
N ALA A 16 -14.19 13.36 55.50
CA ALA A 16 -13.47 12.18 55.89
C ALA A 16 -14.27 11.39 56.95
N GLY A 17 -13.86 10.14 57.15
CA GLY A 17 -14.16 9.32 58.38
C GLY A 17 -15.14 8.21 58.13
N ALA A 18 -14.95 7.01 58.60
CA ALA A 18 -14.20 6.50 59.73
C ALA A 18 -13.98 4.98 59.55
N MET A 19 -12.83 4.52 60.06
CA MET A 19 -12.53 3.10 60.35
C MET A 19 -13.46 2.55 61.44
N THR A 20 -13.91 1.33 61.28
CA THR A 20 -14.21 0.47 62.42
C THR A 20 -13.69 -0.95 62.20
N LEU A 21 -12.64 -1.29 62.92
CA LEU A 21 -12.25 -2.68 63.21
C LEU A 21 -13.30 -3.30 64.14
N SER A 22 -13.68 -4.55 63.83
CA SER A 22 -14.18 -5.47 64.84
C SER A 22 -13.65 -6.88 64.57
N LEU A 23 -12.71 -7.30 65.40
CA LEU A 23 -12.38 -8.70 65.61
C LEU A 23 -13.49 -9.34 66.49
N ALA A 24 -13.97 -10.50 66.10
CA ALA A 24 -14.44 -11.49 67.04
C ALA A 24 -14.44 -12.89 66.42
N ALA A 25 -13.99 -13.80 67.19
CA ALA A 25 -13.42 -15.09 67.02
C ALA A 25 -14.45 -16.27 66.84
N CYS A 26 -13.88 -17.34 66.24
CA CYS A 26 -14.14 -18.78 66.45
C CYS A 26 -15.54 -19.32 66.33
N GLY A 27 -15.69 -20.31 65.42
CA GLY A 27 -16.74 -21.35 65.48
C GLY A 27 -16.78 -22.19 64.23
N ALA A 28 -16.05 -23.29 64.19
CA ALA A 28 -16.07 -24.28 63.09
C ALA A 28 -17.42 -24.91 62.87
N LYS A 29 -17.86 -25.03 61.64
CA LYS A 29 -18.67 -26.14 61.12
C LYS A 29 -18.53 -26.19 59.59
N ASP A 30 -18.11 -27.35 59.12
CA ASP A 30 -18.00 -27.72 57.69
C ASP A 30 -19.35 -27.57 57.00
N THR A 31 -19.28 -26.81 55.90
CA THR A 31 -20.30 -26.84 54.84
C THR A 31 -19.55 -26.79 53.46
N PRO A 32 -19.93 -27.66 52.51
CA PRO A 32 -19.19 -27.70 51.22
C PRO A 32 -19.29 -26.39 50.49
N SER A 33 -18.13 -25.85 50.11
CA SER A 33 -18.00 -24.69 49.24
C SER A 33 -18.62 -25.04 47.89
N ALA A 34 -19.69 -24.37 47.53
CA ALA A 34 -20.14 -24.36 46.15
C ALA A 34 -19.07 -23.65 45.31
N ASP A 35 -18.59 -24.34 44.30
CA ASP A 35 -17.77 -23.76 43.24
C ASP A 35 -18.48 -22.52 42.71
N GLN A 36 -17.95 -21.34 43.01
CA GLN A 36 -18.21 -20.16 42.20
C GLN A 36 -17.47 -20.37 40.87
N PRO A 37 -18.17 -20.28 39.75
CA PRO A 37 -17.44 -20.22 38.47
C PRO A 37 -16.55 -18.97 38.51
N ASP A 38 -15.26 -19.17 38.36
CA ASP A 38 -14.27 -18.16 38.13
C ASP A 38 -14.64 -17.49 36.78
N ASN A 39 -15.40 -16.40 36.87
CA ASN A 39 -15.78 -15.59 35.74
C ASN A 39 -14.67 -14.56 35.53
N SER A 40 -13.44 -15.03 35.33
CA SER A 40 -12.39 -14.23 34.74
C SER A 40 -12.79 -14.05 33.28
N THR A 41 -13.49 -12.98 32.95
CA THR A 41 -13.48 -12.43 31.59
C THR A 41 -12.01 -12.11 31.30
N GLU A 42 -11.33 -12.98 30.55
CA GLU A 42 -10.05 -12.61 29.94
C GLU A 42 -10.31 -11.30 29.17
N GLU A 43 -9.67 -10.23 29.61
CA GLU A 43 -9.69 -8.99 28.84
C GLU A 43 -9.13 -9.31 27.44
N ALA A 44 -9.88 -8.97 26.40
CA ALA A 44 -9.45 -9.19 25.03
C ALA A 44 -8.09 -8.50 24.83
N LYS A 45 -7.11 -9.26 24.31
CA LYS A 45 -5.77 -8.72 24.07
C LYS A 45 -5.86 -7.60 23.02
N THR A 46 -5.21 -6.48 23.28
CA THR A 46 -5.20 -5.33 22.40
C THR A 46 -3.84 -5.21 21.73
N TYR A 47 -3.86 -5.05 20.42
CA TYR A 47 -2.69 -4.78 19.58
C TYR A 47 -2.82 -3.42 18.92
N LYS A 48 -1.68 -2.80 18.62
CA LYS A 48 -1.59 -1.51 17.94
C LYS A 48 -0.79 -1.63 16.64
N VAL A 49 -1.33 -1.14 15.55
CA VAL A 49 -0.69 -1.18 14.22
C VAL A 49 -0.67 0.23 13.62
N ALA A 50 0.49 0.65 13.12
CA ALA A 50 0.59 1.87 12.33
C ALA A 50 0.64 1.54 10.83
N VAL A 51 -0.31 2.05 10.05
CA VAL A 51 -0.33 1.92 8.59
C VAL A 51 0.14 3.24 7.98
N ILE A 52 1.25 3.22 7.23
CA ILE A 52 1.90 4.42 6.72
C ILE A 52 2.02 4.35 5.20
N LYS A 53 1.14 5.06 4.47
CA LYS A 53 1.22 5.20 3.01
C LYS A 53 2.37 6.14 2.62
N GLN A 54 3.06 5.85 1.51
CA GLN A 54 4.05 6.78 0.96
C GLN A 54 3.40 8.10 0.55
N LEU A 55 2.27 8.04 -0.15
CA LEU A 55 1.44 9.19 -0.53
C LEU A 55 -0.01 8.75 -0.75
N ASP A 56 -0.87 9.69 -1.13
CA ASP A 56 -2.28 9.44 -1.40
C ASP A 56 -2.52 9.30 -2.91
N HIS A 57 -2.95 8.12 -3.34
CA HIS A 57 -3.50 7.82 -4.67
C HIS A 57 -4.21 6.48 -4.66
N ALA A 58 -5.00 6.20 -5.72
CA ALA A 58 -5.92 5.07 -5.78
C ALA A 58 -5.30 3.72 -5.41
N SER A 59 -4.07 3.40 -5.86
CA SER A 59 -3.41 2.13 -5.54
C SER A 59 -3.13 1.96 -4.05
N LEU A 60 -2.49 2.98 -3.44
CA LEU A 60 -2.09 2.89 -2.03
C LEU A 60 -3.29 3.00 -1.10
N ASP A 61 -4.35 3.71 -1.53
CA ASP A 61 -5.61 3.77 -0.80
C ASP A 61 -6.34 2.43 -0.85
N GLU A 62 -6.35 1.73 -1.98
CA GLU A 62 -6.90 0.37 -2.11
C GLU A 62 -6.18 -0.60 -1.16
N ILE A 63 -4.84 -0.59 -1.16
CA ILE A 63 -4.05 -1.44 -0.27
C ILE A 63 -4.35 -1.12 1.20
N ALA A 64 -4.34 0.17 1.59
CA ALA A 64 -4.59 0.59 2.96
C ALA A 64 -6.01 0.20 3.45
N ASN A 65 -7.02 0.35 2.58
CA ASN A 65 -8.38 -0.06 2.88
C ASN A 65 -8.51 -1.59 3.02
N ALA A 66 -7.80 -2.35 2.20
CA ALA A 66 -7.78 -3.80 2.29
C ALA A 66 -7.06 -4.28 3.55
N VAL A 67 -5.94 -3.65 3.93
CA VAL A 67 -5.26 -3.88 5.22
C VAL A 67 -6.23 -3.65 6.37
N ALA A 68 -6.92 -2.52 6.41
CA ALA A 68 -7.88 -2.17 7.45
C ALA A 68 -9.02 -3.18 7.57
N ALA A 69 -9.63 -3.54 6.44
CA ALA A 69 -10.71 -4.51 6.39
C ALA A 69 -10.29 -5.89 6.90
N GLU A 70 -9.08 -6.34 6.57
CA GLU A 70 -8.57 -7.63 7.05
C GLU A 70 -8.17 -7.57 8.53
N LEU A 71 -7.58 -6.46 9.02
CA LEU A 71 -7.32 -6.27 10.45
C LEU A 71 -8.62 -6.32 11.28
N ASP A 72 -9.70 -5.69 10.81
CA ASP A 72 -11.01 -5.74 11.44
C ASP A 72 -11.57 -7.18 11.48
N LYS A 73 -11.42 -7.92 10.39
CA LYS A 73 -11.84 -9.33 10.31
C LYS A 73 -11.00 -10.22 11.23
N ILE A 74 -9.67 -10.06 11.22
CA ILE A 74 -8.77 -10.79 12.14
C ILE A 74 -9.14 -10.52 13.61
N ALA A 75 -9.42 -9.27 13.97
CA ALA A 75 -9.84 -8.90 15.31
C ALA A 75 -11.12 -9.62 15.73
N ALA A 76 -12.12 -9.68 14.84
CA ALA A 76 -13.38 -10.35 15.07
C ALA A 76 -13.20 -11.89 15.19
N ASP A 77 -12.44 -12.50 14.28
CA ASP A 77 -12.25 -13.94 14.21
C ASP A 77 -11.45 -14.49 15.41
N ASN A 78 -10.52 -13.69 15.96
CA ASN A 78 -9.65 -14.08 17.06
C ASN A 78 -10.09 -13.54 18.44
N ASN A 79 -11.21 -12.80 18.51
CA ASN A 79 -11.70 -12.16 19.74
C ASN A 79 -10.62 -11.29 20.43
N VAL A 80 -9.90 -10.50 19.63
CA VAL A 80 -8.90 -9.52 20.06
C VAL A 80 -9.33 -8.12 19.63
N THR A 81 -8.66 -7.08 20.15
CA THR A 81 -8.79 -5.71 19.65
C THR A 81 -7.54 -5.38 18.85
N ILE A 82 -7.70 -4.83 17.65
CA ILE A 82 -6.60 -4.29 16.86
C ILE A 82 -6.91 -2.80 16.62
N GLU A 83 -6.15 -1.93 17.27
CA GLU A 83 -6.21 -0.49 17.04
C GLU A 83 -5.22 -0.14 15.93
N TYR A 84 -5.66 0.60 14.91
CA TYR A 84 -4.78 1.03 13.83
C TYR A 84 -5.08 2.45 13.39
N ASP A 85 -4.03 3.17 12.96
CA ASP A 85 -4.11 4.46 12.32
C ASP A 85 -3.53 4.39 10.90
N ILE A 86 -4.23 4.99 9.93
CA ILE A 86 -3.76 5.11 8.54
C ILE A 86 -3.30 6.53 8.31
N THR A 87 -2.02 6.69 7.99
CA THR A 87 -1.39 8.00 7.76
C THR A 87 -0.72 8.06 6.38
N SER A 88 -0.42 9.27 5.91
CA SER A 88 0.22 9.50 4.62
C SER A 88 1.47 10.36 4.76
N GLY A 89 2.56 9.90 4.15
CA GLY A 89 3.82 10.62 4.07
C GLY A 89 3.85 11.71 2.99
N GLN A 90 2.80 11.83 2.18
CA GLN A 90 2.66 12.87 1.14
C GLN A 90 3.85 12.96 0.18
N ASN A 91 4.50 11.83 -0.06
CA ASN A 91 5.74 11.69 -0.83
C ASN A 91 6.93 12.51 -0.28
N ASP A 92 6.92 12.83 1.01
CA ASP A 92 8.00 13.54 1.72
C ASP A 92 8.70 12.59 2.70
N GLN A 93 9.98 12.32 2.45
CA GLN A 93 10.78 11.40 3.27
C GLN A 93 10.90 11.88 4.72
N THR A 94 10.86 13.20 4.96
CA THR A 94 10.90 13.76 6.31
C THR A 94 9.61 13.45 7.07
N ILE A 95 8.46 13.55 6.40
CA ILE A 95 7.16 13.20 6.98
C ILE A 95 7.09 11.69 7.23
N LEU A 96 7.50 10.86 6.26
CA LEU A 96 7.57 9.40 6.42
C LEU A 96 8.41 9.01 7.64
N LYS A 97 9.58 9.65 7.79
CA LYS A 97 10.42 9.38 8.97
C LYS A 97 9.77 9.81 10.27
N GLN A 98 9.12 10.97 10.31
CA GLN A 98 8.40 11.44 11.50
C GLN A 98 7.26 10.49 11.89
N LEU A 99 6.49 10.00 10.91
CA LEU A 99 5.40 9.05 11.16
C LEU A 99 5.94 7.70 11.68
N SER A 100 7.03 7.19 11.09
CA SER A 100 7.67 5.96 11.54
C SER A 100 8.27 6.10 12.95
N ASP A 101 8.97 7.19 13.24
CA ASP A 101 9.53 7.46 14.56
C ASP A 101 8.42 7.63 15.62
N GLN A 102 7.29 8.25 15.23
CA GLN A 102 6.12 8.37 16.11
C GLN A 102 5.49 7.01 16.43
N ALA A 103 5.33 6.14 15.43
CA ALA A 103 4.84 4.79 15.63
C ALA A 103 5.72 4.00 16.63
N ILE A 104 7.05 4.12 16.50
CA ILE A 104 8.00 3.53 17.47
C ILE A 104 7.83 4.12 18.87
N ALA A 105 7.68 5.44 18.99
CA ALA A 105 7.50 6.11 20.28
C ALA A 105 6.16 5.71 20.95
N ASP A 106 5.11 5.48 20.17
CA ASP A 106 3.79 5.03 20.62
C ASP A 106 3.75 3.53 20.94
N GLN A 107 4.88 2.83 20.76
CA GLN A 107 5.05 1.41 21.06
C GLN A 107 4.01 0.55 20.32
N VAL A 108 3.86 0.75 19.01
CA VAL A 108 3.01 -0.12 18.21
C VAL A 108 3.60 -1.53 18.11
N ASP A 109 2.73 -2.53 17.99
CA ASP A 109 3.13 -3.94 17.87
C ASP A 109 3.65 -4.28 16.47
N ALA A 110 3.22 -3.51 15.44
CA ALA A 110 3.76 -3.59 14.07
C ALA A 110 3.56 -2.28 13.31
N ILE A 111 4.43 -2.05 12.31
CA ILE A 111 4.29 -0.98 11.32
C ILE A 111 4.01 -1.64 9.97
N ILE A 112 2.98 -1.18 9.27
CA ILE A 112 2.66 -1.57 7.89
C ILE A 112 2.92 -0.38 6.96
N PRO A 113 4.16 -0.22 6.47
CA PRO A 113 4.46 0.79 5.46
C PRO A 113 3.98 0.30 4.08
N ILE A 114 3.38 1.19 3.30
CA ILE A 114 2.88 0.90 1.95
C ILE A 114 3.74 1.63 0.93
N ALA A 115 4.32 0.91 0.00
CA ALA A 115 5.29 1.25 -1.02
C ALA A 115 6.76 1.31 -0.54
N THR A 116 7.69 1.27 -1.51
CA THR A 116 9.12 0.99 -1.28
C THR A 116 9.80 2.03 -0.39
N THR A 117 9.63 3.32 -0.65
CA THR A 117 10.29 4.37 0.14
C THR A 117 9.78 4.40 1.58
N ALA A 118 8.46 4.20 1.79
CA ALA A 118 7.89 4.09 3.13
C ALA A 118 8.46 2.88 3.89
N ALA A 119 8.60 1.73 3.20
CA ALA A 119 9.16 0.51 3.77
C ALA A 119 10.62 0.69 4.20
N GLN A 120 11.46 1.29 3.35
CA GLN A 120 12.87 1.57 3.67
C GLN A 120 13.02 2.48 4.88
N ILE A 121 12.22 3.55 4.95
CA ILE A 121 12.27 4.51 6.07
C ILE A 121 11.77 3.88 7.36
N SER A 122 10.68 3.10 7.32
CA SER A 122 10.14 2.43 8.50
C SER A 122 11.09 1.35 9.02
N ALA A 123 11.72 0.58 8.13
CA ALA A 123 12.73 -0.40 8.51
C ALA A 123 13.92 0.26 9.23
N LEU A 124 14.41 1.40 8.70
CA LEU A 124 15.48 2.17 9.33
C LEU A 124 15.06 2.73 10.70
N SER A 125 13.83 3.25 10.83
CA SER A 125 13.33 3.78 12.11
C SER A 125 13.19 2.68 13.18
N ALA A 126 12.86 1.45 12.77
CA ALA A 126 12.68 0.31 13.67
C ALA A 126 14.00 -0.41 14.06
N GLU A 127 15.17 0.00 13.53
CA GLU A 127 16.44 -0.71 13.68
C GLU A 127 16.82 -0.99 15.14
N ASP A 128 16.67 -0.01 16.01
CA ASP A 128 17.05 -0.13 17.44
C ASP A 128 16.01 -0.93 18.25
N THR A 129 14.73 -0.80 17.94
CA THR A 129 13.64 -1.41 18.73
C THR A 129 13.25 -2.79 18.25
N LYS A 130 13.59 -3.14 16.99
CA LYS A 130 13.17 -4.36 16.31
C LYS A 130 11.64 -4.49 16.24
N THR A 131 10.93 -3.37 16.26
CA THR A 131 9.48 -3.38 16.04
C THR A 131 9.20 -4.01 14.67
N PRO A 132 8.30 -5.00 14.56
CA PRO A 132 7.96 -5.65 13.31
C PRO A 132 7.55 -4.65 12.22
N VAL A 133 8.22 -4.70 11.08
CA VAL A 133 7.89 -3.93 9.88
C VAL A 133 7.43 -4.90 8.82
N VAL A 134 6.15 -4.79 8.44
CA VAL A 134 5.52 -5.68 7.46
C VAL A 134 5.04 -4.82 6.28
N TYR A 135 5.90 -4.67 5.30
CA TYR A 135 5.61 -3.79 4.18
C TYR A 135 4.57 -4.35 3.20
N ALA A 136 3.86 -3.46 2.52
CA ALA A 136 2.96 -3.77 1.42
C ALA A 136 3.49 -3.18 0.11
N ALA A 137 3.42 -3.96 -0.97
CA ALA A 137 3.72 -3.53 -2.34
C ALA A 137 5.14 -2.96 -2.51
N VAL A 138 6.15 -3.76 -2.18
CA VAL A 138 7.54 -3.50 -2.55
C VAL A 138 7.90 -4.37 -3.76
N SER A 139 8.14 -3.74 -4.91
CA SER A 139 8.29 -4.47 -6.16
C SER A 139 9.60 -5.27 -6.24
N ASP A 140 10.68 -4.79 -5.63
CA ASP A 140 11.97 -5.49 -5.54
C ASP A 140 12.57 -5.36 -4.13
N PRO A 141 12.20 -6.25 -3.19
CA PRO A 141 12.68 -6.19 -1.81
C PRO A 141 14.20 -6.34 -1.69
N GLU A 142 14.83 -7.10 -2.58
CA GLU A 142 16.30 -7.28 -2.58
C GLU A 142 16.99 -5.97 -2.97
N ALA A 143 16.58 -5.35 -4.08
CA ALA A 143 17.14 -4.08 -4.52
C ALA A 143 16.84 -2.94 -3.52
N ALA A 144 15.71 -3.02 -2.83
CA ALA A 144 15.34 -2.09 -1.76
C ALA A 144 16.13 -2.31 -0.45
N SER A 145 16.97 -3.37 -0.36
CA SER A 145 17.71 -3.75 0.85
C SER A 145 16.78 -4.04 2.05
N LEU A 146 15.66 -4.71 1.80
CA LEU A 146 14.65 -5.08 2.80
C LEU A 146 14.64 -6.58 3.11
N THR A 147 15.62 -7.35 2.61
CA THR A 147 15.78 -8.77 2.85
C THR A 147 16.91 -9.08 3.85
N GLY A 148 16.80 -10.22 4.55
CA GLY A 148 17.80 -10.63 5.55
C GLY A 148 17.79 -9.77 6.82
N ILE A 149 16.71 -9.06 7.12
CA ILE A 149 16.54 -8.23 8.31
C ILE A 149 15.52 -8.90 9.24
N ASP A 150 15.95 -9.30 10.41
CA ASP A 150 15.22 -10.14 11.37
C ASP A 150 13.87 -9.57 11.88
N TYR A 151 13.57 -8.30 11.65
CA TYR A 151 12.33 -7.63 12.02
C TYR A 151 11.55 -7.09 10.81
N VAL A 152 11.91 -7.46 9.59
CA VAL A 152 11.29 -6.97 8.34
C VAL A 152 10.79 -8.13 7.49
N THR A 153 9.56 -8.03 7.03
CA THR A 153 8.95 -8.89 6.01
C THR A 153 7.89 -8.10 5.24
N GLY A 154 7.14 -8.72 4.36
CA GLY A 154 6.03 -8.06 3.69
C GLY A 154 5.59 -8.73 2.39
N THR A 155 4.86 -7.99 1.56
CA THR A 155 4.35 -8.46 0.28
C THR A 155 5.03 -7.75 -0.89
N SER A 156 5.40 -8.52 -1.91
CA SER A 156 5.97 -7.99 -3.16
C SER A 156 4.96 -8.06 -4.29
N ASP A 157 4.85 -6.96 -5.03
CA ASP A 157 4.09 -6.81 -6.27
C ASP A 157 5.00 -6.83 -7.50
N ALA A 158 6.06 -7.62 -7.49
CA ALA A 158 7.05 -7.70 -8.56
C ALA A 158 6.40 -7.81 -9.94
N LEU A 159 6.80 -6.92 -10.85
CA LEU A 159 6.19 -6.77 -12.15
C LEU A 159 6.83 -7.72 -13.17
N ASN A 160 6.01 -8.42 -13.95
CA ASN A 160 6.47 -9.11 -15.15
C ASN A 160 6.51 -8.15 -16.35
N THR A 161 7.54 -7.30 -16.38
CA THR A 161 7.72 -6.29 -17.42
C THR A 161 7.76 -6.89 -18.83
N SER A 162 8.40 -8.04 -19.00
CA SER A 162 8.47 -8.71 -20.31
C SER A 162 7.08 -9.10 -20.82
N PHE A 163 6.18 -9.53 -19.94
CA PHE A 163 4.81 -9.86 -20.33
C PHE A 163 4.02 -8.63 -20.77
N ILE A 164 4.19 -7.49 -20.09
CA ILE A 164 3.55 -6.23 -20.51
C ILE A 164 4.10 -5.77 -21.86
N MET A 165 5.41 -5.93 -22.09
CA MET A 165 5.97 -5.68 -23.42
C MET A 165 5.38 -6.63 -24.46
N ASP A 166 5.22 -7.94 -24.16
CA ASP A 166 4.56 -8.87 -25.05
C ASP A 166 3.11 -8.46 -25.37
N MET A 167 2.35 -7.94 -24.40
CA MET A 167 1.01 -7.36 -24.64
C MET A 167 1.06 -6.19 -25.62
N THR A 168 2.05 -5.30 -25.48
CA THR A 168 2.24 -4.17 -26.39
C THR A 168 2.41 -4.62 -27.84
N PHE A 169 3.25 -5.63 -28.09
CA PHE A 169 3.48 -6.17 -29.43
C PHE A 169 2.37 -7.13 -29.92
N ALA A 170 1.62 -7.77 -29.01
CA ALA A 170 0.44 -8.52 -29.38
C ALA A 170 -0.69 -7.59 -29.88
N GLN A 171 -0.83 -6.42 -29.26
CA GLN A 171 -1.80 -5.39 -29.66
C GLN A 171 -1.42 -4.73 -30.96
N ASN A 172 -0.16 -4.37 -31.15
CA ASN A 172 0.36 -3.75 -32.35
C ASN A 172 1.76 -4.28 -32.70
N PRO A 173 1.85 -5.23 -33.67
CA PRO A 173 3.14 -5.78 -34.10
C PRO A 173 4.08 -4.77 -34.80
N ASP A 174 3.53 -3.64 -35.24
CA ASP A 174 4.27 -2.61 -35.98
C ASP A 174 4.84 -1.51 -35.08
N VAL A 175 4.78 -1.69 -33.73
CA VAL A 175 5.42 -0.75 -32.78
C VAL A 175 6.91 -0.61 -33.10
N ALA A 176 7.34 0.60 -33.38
CA ALA A 176 8.73 0.95 -33.72
C ALA A 176 9.40 1.77 -32.64
N LYS A 177 8.63 2.50 -31.82
CA LYS A 177 9.15 3.37 -30.76
C LYS A 177 8.25 3.34 -29.52
N VAL A 178 8.86 3.09 -28.34
CA VAL A 178 8.16 3.05 -27.04
C VAL A 178 8.62 4.22 -26.15
N GLY A 179 7.68 4.92 -25.54
CA GLY A 179 7.96 5.89 -24.48
C GLY A 179 8.07 5.20 -23.13
N LEU A 180 9.13 5.48 -22.38
CA LEU A 180 9.30 5.03 -21.00
C LEU A 180 9.11 6.24 -20.08
N LEU A 181 8.00 6.23 -19.31
CA LEU A 181 7.60 7.33 -18.42
C LEU A 181 7.71 6.86 -16.97
N TYR A 182 8.57 7.49 -16.19
CA TYR A 182 8.83 7.09 -14.81
C TYR A 182 9.46 8.20 -13.97
N SER A 183 9.55 8.01 -12.65
CA SER A 183 10.23 8.92 -11.74
C SER A 183 11.57 8.36 -11.28
N LEU A 184 12.60 9.21 -11.28
CA LEU A 184 13.91 8.88 -10.72
C LEU A 184 13.91 8.84 -9.20
N SER A 185 12.89 9.40 -8.55
CA SER A 185 12.71 9.34 -7.09
C SER A 185 12.04 8.05 -6.60
N GLU A 186 11.60 7.18 -7.53
CA GLU A 186 10.90 5.93 -7.26
C GLU A 186 11.84 4.72 -7.44
N PRO A 187 12.40 4.13 -6.36
CA PRO A 187 13.31 2.99 -6.47
C PRO A 187 12.69 1.77 -7.15
N ASN A 188 11.37 1.55 -6.94
CA ASN A 188 10.58 0.49 -7.55
C ASN A 188 10.50 0.58 -9.08
N SER A 189 10.73 1.75 -9.67
CA SER A 189 10.75 1.93 -11.14
C SER A 189 12.06 1.48 -11.78
N THR A 190 13.16 1.41 -11.02
CA THR A 190 14.52 1.18 -11.56
C THR A 190 14.64 -0.16 -12.33
N LYS A 191 14.23 -1.26 -11.68
CA LYS A 191 14.35 -2.59 -12.30
C LYS A 191 13.37 -2.78 -13.46
N PRO A 192 12.06 -2.46 -13.37
CA PRO A 192 11.14 -2.60 -14.49
C PRO A 192 11.55 -1.77 -15.72
N ILE A 193 12.07 -0.57 -15.53
CA ILE A 193 12.59 0.25 -16.63
C ILE A 193 13.83 -0.39 -17.28
N ALA A 194 14.75 -0.92 -16.47
CA ALA A 194 15.91 -1.63 -17.02
C ALA A 194 15.49 -2.89 -17.79
N ASP A 195 14.52 -3.65 -17.28
CA ASP A 195 13.98 -4.84 -17.95
C ASP A 195 13.26 -4.47 -19.26
N ALA A 196 12.48 -3.37 -19.29
CA ALA A 196 11.84 -2.87 -20.51
C ALA A 196 12.88 -2.48 -21.58
N LYS A 197 13.92 -1.75 -21.18
CA LYS A 197 15.02 -1.36 -22.09
C LYS A 197 15.73 -2.60 -22.65
N ALA A 198 16.07 -3.56 -21.81
CA ALA A 198 16.71 -4.80 -22.26
C ALA A 198 15.82 -5.60 -23.24
N TYR A 199 14.50 -5.63 -22.99
CA TYR A 199 13.54 -6.26 -23.89
C TYR A 199 13.47 -5.55 -25.25
N LEU A 200 13.38 -4.21 -25.26
CA LEU A 200 13.30 -3.40 -26.47
C LEU A 200 14.61 -3.46 -27.27
N ASP A 201 15.76 -3.39 -26.60
CA ASP A 201 17.09 -3.56 -27.20
C ASP A 201 17.21 -4.91 -27.91
N ALA A 202 16.76 -6.00 -27.26
CA ALA A 202 16.81 -7.34 -27.85
C ALA A 202 15.94 -7.48 -29.10
N LYS A 203 14.90 -6.67 -29.22
CA LYS A 203 14.00 -6.62 -30.41
C LYS A 203 14.44 -5.58 -31.46
N GLY A 204 15.41 -4.71 -31.12
CA GLY A 204 15.84 -3.61 -31.98
C GLY A 204 14.78 -2.50 -32.11
N ILE A 205 13.96 -2.30 -31.07
CA ILE A 205 12.91 -1.28 -30.99
C ILE A 205 13.48 -0.02 -30.35
N GLU A 206 13.20 1.14 -30.95
CA GLU A 206 13.59 2.45 -30.38
C GLU A 206 12.78 2.76 -29.14
N TYR A 207 13.39 3.43 -28.16
CA TYR A 207 12.67 3.97 -27.01
C TYR A 207 13.15 5.37 -26.65
N VAL A 208 12.26 6.14 -26.03
CA VAL A 208 12.50 7.48 -25.51
C VAL A 208 12.13 7.50 -24.04
N GLU A 209 13.06 7.98 -23.19
CA GLU A 209 12.84 8.09 -21.76
C GLU A 209 12.40 9.52 -21.41
N GLN A 210 11.31 9.63 -20.65
CA GLN A 210 10.90 10.87 -20.00
C GLN A 210 10.74 10.63 -18.52
N THR A 211 11.32 11.50 -17.70
CA THR A 211 11.25 11.38 -16.24
C THR A 211 10.58 12.59 -15.62
N ALA A 212 9.87 12.34 -14.51
CA ALA A 212 9.12 13.36 -13.79
C ALA A 212 9.13 13.06 -12.29
N ASN A 213 9.11 14.10 -11.45
CA ASN A 213 9.06 13.98 -10.00
C ASN A 213 7.89 14.76 -9.37
N THR A 214 7.12 15.47 -10.21
CA THR A 214 5.91 16.20 -9.82
C THR A 214 4.81 16.03 -10.85
N ASN A 215 3.55 16.24 -10.48
CA ASN A 215 2.41 16.12 -11.39
C ASN A 215 2.55 17.02 -12.62
N ASP A 216 3.03 18.25 -12.46
CA ASP A 216 3.23 19.18 -13.59
C ASP A 216 4.31 18.67 -14.55
N GLU A 217 5.38 18.07 -14.01
CA GLU A 217 6.43 17.44 -14.83
C GLU A 217 5.91 16.20 -15.55
N VAL A 218 5.01 15.40 -14.93
CA VAL A 218 4.38 14.24 -15.61
C VAL A 218 3.57 14.69 -16.82
N VAL A 219 2.75 15.74 -16.69
CA VAL A 219 1.99 16.30 -17.80
C VAL A 219 2.91 16.78 -18.92
N ALA A 220 4.01 17.46 -18.58
CA ALA A 220 5.00 17.91 -19.55
C ALA A 220 5.72 16.73 -20.24
N ALA A 221 6.07 15.69 -19.48
CA ALA A 221 6.73 14.49 -19.98
C ALA A 221 5.82 13.69 -20.94
N ALA A 222 4.55 13.51 -20.59
CA ALA A 222 3.56 12.87 -21.48
C ALA A 222 3.39 13.67 -22.78
N SER A 223 3.31 14.99 -22.70
CA SER A 223 3.24 15.87 -23.88
C SER A 223 4.50 15.75 -24.76
N ALA A 224 5.68 15.59 -24.16
CA ALA A 224 6.92 15.38 -24.89
C ALA A 224 6.91 14.03 -25.62
N LEU A 225 6.47 12.95 -24.98
CA LEU A 225 6.33 11.63 -25.62
C LEU A 225 5.36 11.65 -26.80
N ILE A 226 4.25 12.39 -26.68
CA ILE A 226 3.30 12.59 -27.78
C ILE A 226 3.99 13.32 -28.95
N ALA A 227 4.74 14.37 -28.66
CA ALA A 227 5.48 15.14 -29.68
C ALA A 227 6.60 14.32 -30.35
N ASP A 228 7.24 13.42 -29.60
CA ASP A 228 8.27 12.50 -30.11
C ASP A 228 7.69 11.38 -30.99
N GLY A 229 6.36 11.24 -31.03
CA GLY A 229 5.65 10.29 -31.87
C GLY A 229 5.93 8.85 -31.47
N VAL A 230 5.83 8.53 -30.17
CA VAL A 230 5.93 7.16 -29.70
C VAL A 230 4.65 6.38 -30.06
N ASP A 231 4.77 5.06 -30.27
CA ASP A 231 3.65 4.18 -30.63
C ASP A 231 2.91 3.63 -29.40
N ALA A 232 3.59 3.61 -28.25
CA ALA A 232 3.04 3.20 -26.96
C ALA A 232 3.84 3.85 -25.83
N VAL A 233 3.24 3.95 -24.63
CA VAL A 233 3.94 4.37 -23.41
C VAL A 233 3.91 3.23 -22.41
N PHE A 234 5.02 3.03 -21.69
CA PHE A 234 5.11 2.12 -20.55
C PHE A 234 5.50 2.89 -19.28
N THR A 235 4.76 2.65 -18.21
CA THR A 235 5.04 3.11 -16.83
C THR A 235 4.98 1.91 -15.89
N PRO A 236 6.00 1.68 -15.04
CA PRO A 236 5.94 0.64 -14.02
C PRO A 236 4.96 0.98 -12.89
N THR A 237 5.08 0.35 -11.71
CA THR A 237 4.31 0.69 -10.49
C THR A 237 4.81 2.00 -9.85
N ASP A 238 4.87 3.07 -10.61
CA ASP A 238 5.43 4.38 -10.24
C ASP A 238 4.38 5.25 -9.54
N ASN A 239 4.62 5.60 -8.28
CA ASN A 239 3.66 6.34 -7.47
C ASN A 239 3.49 7.79 -7.92
N VAL A 240 4.56 8.42 -8.45
CA VAL A 240 4.50 9.81 -8.94
C VAL A 240 3.67 9.88 -10.22
N ILE A 241 3.89 8.94 -11.15
CA ILE A 241 3.12 8.90 -12.40
C ILE A 241 1.66 8.54 -12.09
N MET A 242 1.42 7.57 -11.19
CA MET A 242 0.08 7.16 -10.79
C MET A 242 -0.75 8.33 -10.26
N ALA A 243 -0.17 9.18 -9.42
CA ALA A 243 -0.85 10.36 -8.87
C ALA A 243 -1.30 11.38 -9.94
N ALA A 244 -0.67 11.34 -11.12
CA ALA A 244 -0.97 12.24 -12.24
C ALA A 244 -1.72 11.56 -13.41
N GLU A 245 -2.04 10.26 -13.34
CA GLU A 245 -2.61 9.51 -14.47
C GLU A 245 -3.87 10.16 -15.05
N LEU A 246 -4.79 10.60 -14.18
CA LEU A 246 -6.01 11.30 -14.61
C LEU A 246 -5.76 12.60 -15.39
N ALA A 247 -4.55 13.17 -15.29
CA ALA A 247 -4.19 14.39 -16.02
C ALA A 247 -3.57 14.10 -17.39
N ILE A 248 -3.14 12.87 -17.67
CA ILE A 248 -2.40 12.54 -18.91
C ILE A 248 -3.14 11.57 -19.84
N TYR A 249 -3.99 10.69 -19.32
CA TYR A 249 -4.58 9.58 -20.08
C TYR A 249 -5.39 10.07 -21.30
N GLU A 250 -6.17 11.16 -21.15
CA GLU A 250 -7.00 11.65 -22.26
C GLU A 250 -6.16 12.17 -23.43
N ASP A 251 -5.04 12.81 -23.16
CA ASP A 251 -4.18 13.34 -24.20
C ASP A 251 -3.40 12.23 -24.92
N LEU A 252 -2.94 11.21 -24.19
CA LEU A 252 -2.37 9.99 -24.76
C LEU A 252 -3.40 9.26 -25.64
N ALA A 253 -4.63 9.06 -25.14
CA ALA A 253 -5.70 8.41 -25.90
C ALA A 253 -6.09 9.20 -27.17
N LYS A 254 -6.21 10.54 -27.10
CA LYS A 254 -6.46 11.40 -28.27
C LYS A 254 -5.34 11.33 -29.29
N ALA A 255 -4.10 11.14 -28.85
CA ALA A 255 -2.95 10.93 -29.75
C ALA A 255 -2.90 9.49 -30.32
N GLY A 256 -3.76 8.58 -29.88
CA GLY A 256 -3.77 7.18 -30.29
C GLY A 256 -2.61 6.36 -29.69
N ILE A 257 -2.07 6.80 -28.56
CA ILE A 257 -0.91 6.19 -27.89
C ILE A 257 -1.40 5.40 -26.67
N PRO A 258 -1.44 4.06 -26.72
CA PRO A 258 -1.84 3.25 -25.57
C PRO A 258 -0.79 3.34 -24.44
N HIS A 259 -1.29 3.55 -23.22
CA HIS A 259 -0.49 3.57 -22.00
C HIS A 259 -0.58 2.23 -21.28
N TYR A 260 0.52 1.48 -21.28
CA TYR A 260 0.68 0.23 -20.56
C TYR A 260 1.34 0.49 -19.21
N THR A 261 0.82 -0.12 -18.15
CA THR A 261 1.23 0.24 -16.78
C THR A 261 1.47 -0.96 -15.89
N GLY A 262 2.05 -0.71 -14.70
CA GLY A 262 2.37 -1.76 -13.73
C GLY A 262 1.22 -2.17 -12.80
N ALA A 263 0.10 -1.42 -12.77
CA ALA A 263 -0.98 -1.69 -11.84
C ALA A 263 -2.36 -1.38 -12.46
N ASP A 264 -3.39 -2.11 -12.01
CA ASP A 264 -4.76 -1.96 -12.50
C ASP A 264 -5.42 -0.64 -12.11
N SER A 265 -4.98 -0.01 -11.03
CA SER A 265 -5.43 1.32 -10.62
C SER A 265 -5.09 2.42 -11.64
N PHE A 266 -3.93 2.33 -12.32
CA PHE A 266 -3.67 3.18 -13.49
C PHE A 266 -4.73 2.98 -14.58
N VAL A 267 -5.07 1.71 -14.83
CA VAL A 267 -6.06 1.36 -15.86
C VAL A 267 -7.45 1.89 -15.47
N ARG A 268 -7.82 1.79 -14.20
CA ARG A 268 -9.04 2.43 -13.66
C ARG A 268 -9.00 3.97 -13.76
N ASN A 269 -7.82 4.58 -13.74
CA ASN A 269 -7.64 6.01 -13.94
C ASN A 269 -7.42 6.43 -15.41
N GLY A 270 -7.65 5.52 -16.36
CA GLY A 270 -7.67 5.85 -17.77
C GLY A 270 -6.51 5.31 -18.61
N ALA A 271 -5.46 4.72 -18.01
CA ALA A 271 -4.47 3.98 -18.79
C ALA A 271 -5.12 2.84 -19.57
N TYR A 272 -4.45 2.35 -20.62
CA TYR A 272 -5.04 1.35 -21.51
C TYR A 272 -5.09 -0.05 -20.91
N ALA A 273 -3.95 -0.58 -20.49
CA ALA A 273 -3.88 -1.95 -20.02
C ALA A 273 -2.70 -2.21 -19.08
N THR A 274 -2.82 -3.24 -18.28
CA THR A 274 -1.77 -3.77 -17.40
C THR A 274 -1.79 -5.29 -17.34
N CYS A 275 -0.72 -5.86 -16.78
CA CYS A 275 -0.71 -7.20 -16.23
C CYS A 275 -0.02 -7.14 -14.86
N GLY A 276 -0.79 -7.27 -13.79
CA GLY A 276 -0.33 -7.03 -12.43
C GLY A 276 -0.94 -7.97 -11.39
N VAL A 277 -0.88 -7.57 -10.13
CA VAL A 277 -1.46 -8.24 -8.96
C VAL A 277 -2.78 -7.59 -8.56
N ASN A 278 -3.56 -8.29 -7.73
CA ASN A 278 -4.73 -7.71 -7.08
C ASN A 278 -4.28 -7.00 -5.78
N TYR A 279 -4.49 -5.70 -5.69
CA TYR A 279 -4.05 -4.91 -4.52
C TYR A 279 -4.96 -5.10 -3.30
N THR A 280 -6.21 -5.49 -3.48
CA THR A 280 -7.08 -5.88 -2.36
C THR A 280 -6.55 -7.17 -1.70
N ASP A 281 -6.21 -8.19 -2.52
CA ASP A 281 -5.62 -9.44 -2.00
C ASP A 281 -4.25 -9.20 -1.37
N LEU A 282 -3.44 -8.30 -1.94
CA LEU A 282 -2.14 -7.91 -1.40
C LEU A 282 -2.27 -7.25 -0.02
N GLY A 283 -3.19 -6.31 0.12
CA GLY A 283 -3.45 -5.64 1.41
C GLY A 283 -3.91 -6.61 2.48
N ALA A 284 -4.86 -7.51 2.15
CA ALA A 284 -5.32 -8.55 3.06
C ALA A 284 -4.17 -9.49 3.48
N LYS A 285 -3.35 -9.95 2.52
CA LYS A 285 -2.18 -10.78 2.81
C LYS A 285 -1.16 -10.07 3.70
N THR A 286 -0.96 -8.76 3.51
CA THR A 286 -0.05 -7.98 4.36
C THR A 286 -0.56 -7.90 5.81
N ALA A 287 -1.88 -7.73 6.01
CA ALA A 287 -2.48 -7.74 7.34
C ALA A 287 -2.34 -9.10 8.04
N ASP A 288 -2.54 -10.21 7.31
CA ASP A 288 -2.30 -11.57 7.82
C ASP A 288 -0.85 -11.74 8.28
N LEU A 289 0.12 -11.30 7.47
CA LEU A 289 1.54 -11.36 7.82
C LEU A 289 1.84 -10.50 9.05
N ALA A 290 1.25 -9.31 9.16
CA ALA A 290 1.44 -8.43 10.31
C ALA A 290 0.88 -9.07 11.60
N TYR A 291 -0.29 -9.68 11.55
CA TYR A 291 -0.86 -10.38 12.69
C TYR A 291 -0.01 -11.58 13.10
N SER A 292 0.49 -12.37 12.14
CA SER A 292 1.40 -13.48 12.42
C SER A 292 2.72 -12.99 13.03
N ALA A 293 3.28 -11.89 12.52
CA ALA A 293 4.49 -11.29 13.07
C ALA A 293 4.31 -10.86 14.55
N ILE A 294 3.13 -10.32 14.89
CA ILE A 294 2.79 -9.90 16.24
C ILE A 294 2.56 -11.11 17.19
N THR A 295 1.90 -12.16 16.72
CA THR A 295 1.45 -13.28 17.57
C THR A 295 2.45 -14.42 17.66
N ASP A 296 3.07 -14.76 16.53
CA ASP A 296 3.96 -15.91 16.39
C ASP A 296 5.45 -15.50 16.39
N GLY A 297 5.72 -14.21 16.16
CA GLY A 297 7.06 -13.63 16.09
C GLY A 297 7.65 -13.67 14.69
N MET A 298 8.77 -12.97 14.51
CA MET A 298 9.44 -12.81 13.21
C MET A 298 10.32 -14.00 12.79
N ASP A 299 10.72 -14.86 13.72
CA ASP A 299 11.71 -15.95 13.49
C ASP A 299 11.25 -16.98 12.44
N ALA A 300 9.95 -17.14 12.23
CA ALA A 300 9.36 -18.06 11.26
C ALA A 300 8.89 -17.38 9.96
N MET A 301 9.10 -16.08 9.84
CA MET A 301 8.67 -15.33 8.65
C MET A 301 9.69 -15.46 7.54
N GLU A 302 9.19 -15.59 6.31
CA GLU A 302 10.02 -15.46 5.11
C GLU A 302 10.41 -13.99 4.92
N ASP A 303 11.47 -13.72 4.17
CA ASP A 303 11.89 -12.35 3.85
C ASP A 303 10.79 -11.54 3.21
N TYR A 304 10.01 -12.16 2.32
CA TYR A 304 8.80 -11.58 1.75
C TYR A 304 7.88 -12.63 1.11
N TYR A 305 6.63 -12.26 0.90
CA TYR A 305 5.66 -13.02 0.14
C TYR A 305 5.50 -12.40 -1.25
N LEU A 306 5.83 -13.16 -2.29
CA LEU A 306 5.60 -12.74 -3.68
C LEU A 306 4.14 -12.98 -4.03
N MET A 307 3.41 -11.92 -4.38
CA MET A 307 2.01 -12.02 -4.80
C MET A 307 1.88 -12.71 -6.15
N ASP A 308 0.84 -13.52 -6.29
CA ASP A 308 0.46 -14.07 -7.58
C ASP A 308 0.02 -12.92 -8.50
N GLY A 309 0.69 -12.81 -9.65
CA GLY A 309 0.40 -11.81 -10.68
C GLY A 309 -0.30 -12.43 -11.89
N GLY A 310 -0.21 -11.76 -13.04
CA GLY A 310 -0.72 -12.28 -14.31
C GLY A 310 -2.17 -11.93 -14.57
N ILE A 311 -2.76 -11.01 -13.81
CA ILE A 311 -4.11 -10.48 -14.08
C ILE A 311 -3.99 -9.38 -15.13
N ILE A 312 -4.56 -9.63 -16.31
CA ILE A 312 -4.63 -8.64 -17.39
C ILE A 312 -5.86 -7.76 -17.13
N THR A 313 -5.66 -6.45 -16.97
CA THR A 313 -6.76 -5.49 -16.84
C THR A 313 -6.75 -4.54 -18.04
N VAL A 314 -7.91 -4.29 -18.64
CA VAL A 314 -8.09 -3.40 -19.81
C VAL A 314 -9.15 -2.35 -19.50
N ASN A 315 -8.87 -1.09 -19.81
CA ASN A 315 -9.86 -0.02 -19.77
C ASN A 315 -10.65 0.02 -21.07
N THR A 316 -11.93 -0.33 -20.98
CA THR A 316 -12.82 -0.39 -22.15
C THR A 316 -13.17 0.97 -22.73
N ASP A 317 -13.23 2.02 -21.90
CA ASP A 317 -13.47 3.41 -22.35
C ASP A 317 -12.28 3.92 -23.17
N THR A 318 -11.08 3.68 -22.69
CA THR A 318 -9.82 4.07 -23.36
C THR A 318 -9.60 3.25 -24.61
N ALA A 319 -9.85 1.95 -24.58
CA ALA A 319 -9.83 1.08 -25.76
C ALA A 319 -10.80 1.58 -26.84
N ALA A 320 -12.04 1.92 -26.46
CA ALA A 320 -13.04 2.45 -27.38
C ALA A 320 -12.64 3.82 -27.94
N ALA A 321 -12.11 4.72 -27.12
CA ALA A 321 -11.64 6.04 -27.56
C ALA A 321 -10.55 5.96 -28.64
N MET A 322 -9.66 4.95 -28.52
CA MET A 322 -8.58 4.69 -29.50
C MET A 322 -8.98 3.73 -30.61
N SER A 323 -10.20 3.15 -30.56
CA SER A 323 -10.67 2.10 -31.48
C SER A 323 -9.76 0.86 -31.51
N LEU A 324 -9.23 0.48 -30.35
CA LEU A 324 -8.37 -0.70 -30.18
C LEU A 324 -9.22 -1.95 -29.88
N ASP A 325 -8.91 -3.05 -30.60
CA ASP A 325 -9.43 -4.38 -30.31
C ASP A 325 -8.43 -5.12 -29.40
N TYR A 326 -8.81 -5.41 -28.17
CA TYR A 326 -7.97 -6.08 -27.18
C TYR A 326 -8.20 -7.59 -27.10
N SER A 327 -8.94 -8.18 -28.03
CA SER A 327 -9.19 -9.63 -28.08
C SER A 327 -7.90 -10.47 -28.21
N CYS A 328 -6.80 -9.85 -28.68
CA CYS A 328 -5.49 -10.48 -28.68
C CYS A 328 -5.02 -10.93 -27.29
N PHE A 329 -5.48 -10.27 -26.22
CA PHE A 329 -5.13 -10.61 -24.85
C PHE A 329 -5.83 -11.87 -24.33
N ASP A 330 -6.96 -12.29 -24.92
CA ASP A 330 -7.69 -13.51 -24.52
C ASP A 330 -6.82 -14.78 -24.59
N SER A 331 -5.85 -14.78 -25.51
CA SER A 331 -4.89 -15.88 -25.66
C SER A 331 -3.71 -15.81 -24.67
N MET A 332 -3.53 -14.67 -23.98
CA MET A 332 -2.41 -14.42 -23.08
C MET A 332 -2.76 -14.69 -21.62
N GLY A 333 -4.03 -14.57 -21.23
CA GLY A 333 -4.47 -14.79 -19.85
C GLY A 333 -5.93 -14.41 -19.62
N THR A 334 -6.32 -14.37 -18.34
CA THR A 334 -7.65 -13.88 -17.96
C THR A 334 -7.69 -12.36 -18.06
N VAL A 335 -8.63 -11.84 -18.84
CA VAL A 335 -8.84 -10.40 -19.02
C VAL A 335 -9.95 -9.92 -18.08
N VAL A 336 -9.65 -8.89 -17.30
CA VAL A 336 -10.59 -8.14 -16.48
C VAL A 336 -10.85 -6.80 -17.15
N GLU A 337 -12.10 -6.49 -17.41
CA GLU A 337 -12.53 -5.24 -18.04
C GLU A 337 -12.92 -4.22 -16.97
N VAL A 338 -12.42 -3.00 -17.12
CA VAL A 338 -12.78 -1.86 -16.26
C VAL A 338 -13.15 -0.65 -17.10
N THR A 339 -13.80 0.32 -16.47
CA THR A 339 -14.08 1.64 -17.04
C THR A 339 -13.32 2.72 -16.26
N THR A 340 -13.17 3.89 -16.85
CA THR A 340 -12.48 4.99 -16.18
C THR A 340 -13.30 5.51 -15.00
N THR A 341 -12.73 5.48 -13.80
CA THR A 341 -13.27 6.11 -12.60
C THR A 341 -12.57 7.47 -12.41
N LYS A 342 -13.36 8.55 -12.34
CA LYS A 342 -12.84 9.93 -12.19
C LYS A 342 -12.93 10.42 -10.74
N ASP A 343 -12.87 9.50 -9.80
CA ASP A 343 -13.00 9.82 -8.37
C ASP A 343 -11.65 10.07 -7.69
#